data_d2de3a80774508bd627efe2bb01f506b
#
_entry.id   d2de3a80774508bd627efe2bb01f506b
#
_cell.length_a   1.000
_cell.length_b   1.000
_cell.length_c   1.000
_cell.angle_alpha   90.00
_cell.angle_beta   90.00
_cell.angle_gamma   90.00
#
_symmetry.space_group_name_H-M   'P 1'
#
loop_
_entity.id
_entity.type
_entity.pdbx_description
1 polymer ?
#
loop_
_entity_poly.entity_id
_entity_poly.type
_entity_poly.pdbx_seq_one_letter_code
_entity_poly.pdbx_strand_id
1 'polypeptide(L)'
;ELTRAADYCGVRSGRDVDKFREMHLTELPSREIAAPGIAESPVNIECRIKEVIPLGSHDLFLAEVAGVTVEARYMDENGKFRLSDAGLVAYSHGEYYELGEKVGSFGYSVRKKPGRTSGKKRRQPDG
;
A
#
# COMPACT_ATOMS: atom_id res chain seq x y z
N GLU A 1 0.09 8.41 -11.57
CA GLU A 1 -0.98 9.32 -12.06
C GLU A 1 -1.70 10.03 -10.91
N LEU A 2 -1.94 9.40 -9.78
CA LEU A 2 -2.64 10.00 -8.63
C LEU A 2 -1.76 10.89 -7.74
N THR A 3 -0.45 10.97 -7.96
CA THR A 3 0.47 11.77 -7.12
C THR A 3 0.06 13.25 -7.08
N ARG A 4 -0.34 13.83 -8.22
CA ARG A 4 -0.84 15.20 -8.27
C ARG A 4 -2.12 15.38 -7.45
N ALA A 5 -3.03 14.42 -7.51
CA ALA A 5 -4.26 14.46 -6.72
C ALA A 5 -3.97 14.33 -5.22
N ALA A 6 -3.03 13.45 -4.84
CA ALA A 6 -2.60 13.28 -3.46
C ALA A 6 -2.00 14.57 -2.89
N ASP A 7 -1.10 15.22 -3.64
CA ASP A 7 -0.51 16.51 -3.25
C ASP A 7 -1.57 17.59 -3.11
N TYR A 8 -2.39 17.81 -4.15
CA TYR A 8 -3.45 18.80 -4.13
C TYR A 8 -4.41 18.61 -2.95
N CYS A 9 -4.85 17.38 -2.72
CA CYS A 9 -5.77 17.05 -1.63
C CYS A 9 -5.13 17.23 -0.25
N GLY A 10 -3.81 17.09 -0.13
CA GLY A 10 -3.06 17.36 1.11
C GLY A 10 -2.88 18.85 1.40
N VAL A 11 -2.78 19.69 0.36
CA VAL A 11 -2.53 21.13 0.50
C VAL A 11 -3.83 21.95 0.61
N ARG A 12 -4.89 21.57 -0.11
CA ARG A 12 -6.15 22.32 -0.15
C ARG A 12 -7.15 21.80 0.88
N SER A 13 -7.83 22.73 1.55
CA SER A 13 -8.90 22.38 2.49
C SER A 13 -10.17 21.96 1.75
N GLY A 14 -10.80 20.86 2.19
CA GLY A 14 -12.12 20.44 1.71
C GLY A 14 -13.26 21.39 2.11
N ARG A 15 -13.00 22.40 2.96
CA ARG A 15 -13.95 23.48 3.25
C ARG A 15 -14.05 24.48 2.11
N ASP A 16 -12.97 24.62 1.32
CA ASP A 16 -12.84 25.65 0.30
C ASP A 16 -13.05 25.11 -1.11
N VAL A 17 -12.80 23.82 -1.32
CA VAL A 17 -12.84 23.20 -2.65
C VAL A 17 -13.49 21.82 -2.62
N ASP A 18 -14.15 21.49 -3.72
CA ASP A 18 -14.59 20.13 -4.03
C ASP A 18 -13.43 19.37 -4.68
N LYS A 19 -12.77 18.52 -3.91
CA LYS A 19 -11.56 17.82 -4.34
C LYS A 19 -11.83 16.79 -5.45
N PHE A 20 -12.99 16.14 -5.46
CA PHE A 20 -13.37 15.23 -6.53
C PHE A 20 -13.49 15.96 -7.86
N ARG A 21 -14.21 17.07 -7.86
CA ARG A 21 -14.39 17.89 -9.06
C ARG A 21 -13.08 18.51 -9.55
N GLU A 22 -12.30 19.15 -8.66
CA GLU A 22 -11.08 19.86 -9.04
C GLU A 22 -9.99 18.92 -9.57
N MET A 23 -9.94 17.70 -9.07
CA MET A 23 -8.95 16.69 -9.50
C MET A 23 -9.50 15.69 -10.50
N HIS A 24 -10.75 15.89 -10.97
CA HIS A 24 -11.43 15.01 -11.93
C HIS A 24 -11.47 13.55 -11.46
N LEU A 25 -11.72 13.35 -10.16
CA LEU A 25 -11.86 12.04 -9.55
C LEU A 25 -13.31 11.59 -9.55
N THR A 26 -13.54 10.30 -9.65
CA THR A 26 -14.86 9.69 -9.64
C THR A 26 -15.12 9.05 -8.28
N GLU A 27 -16.27 9.36 -7.66
CA GLU A 27 -16.70 8.71 -6.44
C GLU A 27 -17.02 7.24 -6.70
N LEU A 28 -16.42 6.36 -5.90
CA LEU A 28 -16.72 4.93 -5.89
C LEU A 28 -17.54 4.61 -4.64
N PRO A 29 -18.77 4.06 -4.77
CA PRO A 29 -19.55 3.67 -3.61
C PRO A 29 -18.81 2.66 -2.74
N SER A 30 -18.63 2.99 -1.46
CA SER A 30 -18.05 2.09 -0.46
C SER A 30 -19.07 1.00 -0.06
N ARG A 31 -18.56 -0.12 0.48
CA ARG A 31 -19.38 -1.26 0.90
C ARG A 31 -19.70 -1.23 2.40
N GLU A 32 -18.73 -0.79 3.20
CA GLU A 32 -18.78 -0.89 4.66
C GLU A 32 -18.99 0.44 5.37
N ILE A 33 -18.82 1.57 4.65
CA ILE A 33 -18.92 2.92 5.20
C ILE A 33 -19.69 3.84 4.23
N ALA A 34 -20.13 5.00 4.74
CA ALA A 34 -20.86 5.98 3.92
C ALA A 34 -19.95 6.87 3.07
N ALA A 35 -18.66 7.05 3.48
CA ALA A 35 -17.71 7.85 2.71
C ALA A 35 -17.35 7.14 1.41
N PRO A 36 -17.31 7.84 0.26
CA PRO A 36 -16.93 7.23 -1.01
C PRO A 36 -15.44 6.90 -1.06
N GLY A 37 -15.10 5.86 -1.84
CA GLY A 37 -13.77 5.64 -2.33
C GLY A 37 -13.50 6.45 -3.60
N ILE A 38 -12.33 6.22 -4.21
CA ILE A 38 -11.89 6.88 -5.45
C ILE A 38 -11.78 5.80 -6.53
N ALA A 39 -12.56 5.93 -7.62
CA ALA A 39 -12.61 4.91 -8.66
C ALA A 39 -11.26 4.75 -9.40
N GLU A 40 -10.49 5.82 -9.54
CA GLU A 40 -9.17 5.81 -10.18
C GLU A 40 -8.08 5.22 -9.29
N SER A 41 -8.36 5.00 -7.99
CA SER A 41 -7.40 4.38 -7.07
C SER A 41 -7.46 2.86 -7.17
N PRO A 42 -6.34 2.18 -7.44
CA PRO A 42 -6.33 0.72 -7.54
C PRO A 42 -6.63 0.00 -6.22
N VAL A 43 -6.50 0.72 -5.11
CA VAL A 43 -6.78 0.21 -3.76
C VAL A 43 -7.54 1.26 -2.98
N ASN A 44 -8.66 0.88 -2.39
CA ASN A 44 -9.40 1.71 -1.43
C ASN A 44 -9.50 0.97 -0.10
N ILE A 45 -9.13 1.64 0.98
CA ILE A 45 -9.21 1.13 2.36
C ILE A 45 -10.32 1.88 3.07
N GLU A 46 -11.38 1.19 3.41
CA GLU A 46 -12.55 1.72 4.10
C GLU A 46 -12.31 1.66 5.61
N CYS A 47 -12.35 2.81 6.27
CA CYS A 47 -12.02 2.94 7.69
C CYS A 47 -13.15 3.57 8.50
N ARG A 48 -13.36 3.07 9.73
CA ARG A 48 -14.20 3.72 10.74
C ARG A 48 -13.34 4.38 11.78
N ILE A 49 -13.53 5.70 11.97
CA ILE A 49 -12.80 6.46 12.99
C ILE A 49 -13.17 5.95 14.36
N LYS A 50 -12.18 5.59 15.18
CA LYS A 50 -12.32 5.17 16.58
C LYS A 50 -12.00 6.31 17.55
N GLU A 51 -10.99 7.10 17.22
CA GLU A 51 -10.51 8.19 18.08
C GLU A 51 -9.93 9.31 17.24
N VAL A 52 -10.08 10.53 17.68
CA VAL A 52 -9.44 11.73 17.11
C VAL A 52 -8.64 12.40 18.21
N ILE A 53 -7.34 12.54 18.03
CA ILE A 53 -6.41 13.15 18.96
C ILE A 53 -5.96 14.50 18.41
N PRO A 54 -6.37 15.63 19.02
CA PRO A 54 -5.92 16.94 18.60
C PRO A 54 -4.43 17.16 18.89
N LEU A 55 -3.66 17.54 17.87
CA LEU A 55 -2.23 17.82 17.97
C LEU A 55 -1.89 19.32 17.72
N GLY A 56 -2.88 20.20 17.82
CA GLY A 56 -2.74 21.64 17.60
C GLY A 56 -2.95 22.03 16.13
N SER A 57 -1.94 21.94 15.29
CA SER A 57 -2.06 22.26 13.86
C SER A 57 -2.74 21.17 13.02
N HIS A 58 -2.79 19.94 13.51
CA HIS A 58 -3.34 18.75 12.86
C HIS A 58 -4.06 17.87 13.87
N ASP A 59 -4.96 17.03 13.39
CA ASP A 59 -5.59 15.97 14.17
C ASP A 59 -5.04 14.61 13.73
N LEU A 60 -4.80 13.72 14.69
CA LEU A 60 -4.48 12.33 14.44
C LEU A 60 -5.75 11.48 14.53
N PHE A 61 -6.10 10.80 13.43
CA PHE A 61 -7.24 9.89 13.39
C PHE A 61 -6.79 8.44 13.58
N LEU A 62 -7.27 7.80 14.62
CA LEU A 62 -7.16 6.35 14.80
C LEU A 62 -8.41 5.70 14.23
N ALA A 63 -8.24 4.77 13.30
CA ALA A 63 -9.35 4.15 12.61
C ALA A 63 -9.18 2.64 12.50
N GLU A 64 -10.30 1.94 12.54
CA GLU A 64 -10.40 0.51 12.26
C GLU A 64 -10.66 0.32 10.76
N VAL A 65 -9.90 -0.61 10.15
CA VAL A 65 -10.15 -1.02 8.76
C VAL A 65 -11.43 -1.87 8.72
N ALA A 66 -12.43 -1.38 8.01
CA ALA A 66 -13.71 -2.04 7.83
C ALA A 66 -13.75 -2.89 6.54
N GLY A 67 -13.06 -2.46 5.50
CA GLY A 67 -12.99 -3.16 4.24
C GLY A 67 -11.80 -2.69 3.39
N VAL A 68 -11.44 -3.51 2.41
CA VAL A 68 -10.42 -3.17 1.41
C VAL A 68 -10.93 -3.64 0.05
N THR A 69 -10.92 -2.75 -0.93
CA THR A 69 -11.17 -3.08 -2.32
C THR A 69 -9.89 -2.93 -3.14
N VAL A 70 -9.66 -3.87 -4.04
CA VAL A 70 -8.47 -3.92 -4.91
C VAL A 70 -8.91 -4.22 -6.33
N GLU A 71 -8.35 -3.54 -7.32
CA GLU A 71 -8.56 -3.89 -8.72
C GLU A 71 -8.04 -5.29 -9.03
N ALA A 72 -8.83 -6.09 -9.77
CA ALA A 72 -8.53 -7.49 -10.07
C ALA A 72 -7.16 -7.70 -10.75
N ARG A 73 -6.70 -6.75 -11.57
CA ARG A 73 -5.39 -6.81 -12.26
C ARG A 73 -4.19 -6.88 -11.30
N TYR A 74 -4.36 -6.46 -10.04
CA TYR A 74 -3.32 -6.54 -9.01
C TYR A 74 -3.40 -7.81 -8.16
N MET A 75 -4.34 -8.71 -8.46
CA MET A 75 -4.39 -10.05 -7.87
C MET A 75 -3.72 -11.03 -8.81
N ASP A 76 -2.89 -11.94 -8.27
CA ASP A 76 -2.36 -13.03 -9.05
C ASP A 76 -3.37 -14.19 -9.18
N GLU A 77 -3.05 -15.20 -9.98
CA GLU A 77 -3.89 -16.38 -10.22
C GLU A 77 -4.19 -17.20 -8.95
N ASN A 78 -3.38 -17.04 -7.90
CA ASN A 78 -3.55 -17.69 -6.61
C ASN A 78 -4.32 -16.81 -5.60
N GLY A 79 -4.83 -15.67 -6.03
CA GLY A 79 -5.55 -14.73 -5.18
C GLY A 79 -4.64 -13.88 -4.27
N LYS A 80 -3.33 -13.81 -4.56
CA LYS A 80 -2.39 -12.99 -3.80
C LYS A 80 -2.36 -11.56 -4.35
N PHE A 81 -2.49 -10.59 -3.47
CA PHE A 81 -2.37 -9.18 -3.81
C PHE A 81 -0.91 -8.78 -4.07
N ARG A 82 -0.67 -8.20 -5.25
CA ARG A 82 0.62 -7.69 -5.71
C ARG A 82 0.70 -6.17 -5.57
N LEU A 83 0.76 -5.70 -4.32
CA LEU A 83 0.76 -4.27 -4.01
C LEU A 83 1.90 -3.51 -4.70
N SER A 84 3.08 -4.14 -4.87
CA SER A 84 4.22 -3.55 -5.56
C SER A 84 3.93 -3.11 -7.00
N ASP A 85 2.95 -3.75 -7.65
CA ASP A 85 2.60 -3.48 -9.04
C ASP A 85 1.66 -2.26 -9.17
N ALA A 86 1.16 -1.75 -8.05
CA ALA A 86 0.21 -0.64 -8.02
C ALA A 86 0.87 0.76 -8.15
N GLY A 87 2.19 0.84 -8.35
CA GLY A 87 2.89 2.11 -8.54
C GLY A 87 2.86 3.00 -7.30
N LEU A 88 3.25 2.43 -6.15
CA LEU A 88 3.24 3.15 -4.89
C LEU A 88 4.23 4.31 -4.87
N VAL A 89 3.86 5.38 -4.19
CA VAL A 89 4.71 6.53 -3.94
C VAL A 89 4.92 6.74 -2.45
N ALA A 90 6.07 7.28 -2.09
CA ALA A 90 6.38 7.76 -0.74
C ALA A 90 6.63 9.26 -0.77
N TYR A 91 6.08 9.98 0.23
CA TYR A 91 6.47 11.35 0.50
C TYR A 91 7.63 11.38 1.48
N SER A 92 8.74 11.97 1.08
CA SER A 92 9.93 12.07 1.90
C SER A 92 10.62 13.41 1.68
N HIS A 93 10.88 14.12 2.78
CA HIS A 93 11.64 15.37 2.80
C HIS A 93 11.17 16.43 1.79
N GLY A 94 9.84 16.57 1.64
CA GLY A 94 9.25 17.58 0.75
C GLY A 94 9.05 17.12 -0.70
N GLU A 95 9.37 15.88 -1.04
CA GLU A 95 9.31 15.34 -2.40
C GLU A 95 8.60 13.99 -2.44
N TYR A 96 8.08 13.63 -3.62
CA TYR A 96 7.43 12.35 -3.88
C TYR A 96 8.39 11.43 -4.65
N TYR A 97 8.49 10.18 -4.21
CA TYR A 97 9.33 9.14 -4.81
C TYR A 97 8.51 7.91 -5.13
N GLU A 98 8.76 7.28 -6.26
CA GLU A 98 8.26 5.94 -6.53
C GLU A 98 9.00 4.92 -5.66
N LEU A 99 8.29 3.90 -5.16
CA LEU A 99 8.94 2.77 -4.51
C LEU A 99 9.68 1.94 -5.54
N GLY A 100 10.99 1.75 -5.32
CA GLY A 100 11.86 1.01 -6.21
C GLY A 100 11.77 -0.50 -6.04
N GLU A 101 12.85 -1.20 -6.42
CA GLU A 101 12.93 -2.65 -6.38
C GLU A 101 12.82 -3.23 -4.96
N LYS A 102 12.29 -4.43 -4.88
CA LYS A 102 12.18 -5.18 -3.63
C LYS A 102 13.57 -5.52 -3.07
N VAL A 103 13.90 -4.98 -1.91
CA VAL A 103 15.18 -5.22 -1.21
C VAL A 103 15.15 -6.44 -0.28
N GLY A 104 13.99 -6.99 0.03
CA GLY A 104 13.86 -8.14 0.92
C GLY A 104 12.41 -8.58 1.12
N SER A 105 12.22 -9.61 1.91
CA SER A 105 10.90 -10.08 2.35
C SER A 105 10.88 -10.20 3.87
N PHE A 106 9.70 -10.15 4.47
CA PHE A 106 9.56 -10.29 5.92
C PHE A 106 10.34 -11.51 6.44
N GLY A 107 11.16 -11.30 7.47
CA GLY A 107 11.99 -12.34 8.07
C GLY A 107 13.22 -12.78 7.27
N TYR A 108 13.58 -12.10 6.16
CA TYR A 108 14.75 -12.49 5.37
C TYR A 108 16.06 -12.47 6.15
N SER A 109 16.22 -11.58 7.13
CA SER A 109 17.41 -11.41 7.95
C SER A 109 17.68 -12.59 8.90
N VAL A 110 16.64 -13.33 9.27
CA VAL A 110 16.74 -14.46 10.22
C VAL A 110 16.56 -15.81 9.54
N ARG A 111 16.41 -15.87 8.22
CA ARG A 111 16.33 -17.12 7.46
C ARG A 111 17.67 -17.84 7.49
N LYS A 112 17.65 -19.11 7.90
CA LYS A 112 18.84 -19.98 7.78
C LYS A 112 19.22 -20.10 6.31
N LYS A 113 20.49 -19.87 5.98
CA LYS A 113 21.02 -20.15 4.63
C LYS A 113 20.80 -21.65 4.35
N PRO A 114 20.32 -22.07 3.16
CA PRO A 114 20.25 -23.49 2.81
C PRO A 114 21.65 -24.07 3.01
N GLY A 115 21.76 -25.10 3.87
CA GLY A 115 23.04 -25.74 4.16
C GLY A 115 23.67 -26.21 2.86
N ARG A 116 24.97 -25.89 2.66
CA ARG A 116 25.78 -26.53 1.61
C ARG A 116 25.71 -28.01 1.89
N THR A 117 25.03 -28.78 1.04
CA THR A 117 25.12 -30.23 1.05
C THR A 117 26.58 -30.58 0.85
N SER A 118 27.24 -31.04 1.93
CA SER A 118 28.58 -31.61 1.86
C SER A 118 28.46 -32.87 1.01
N GLY A 119 29.02 -32.81 -0.20
CA GLY A 119 29.10 -33.96 -1.07
C GLY A 119 29.77 -35.10 -0.33
N LYS A 120 29.03 -36.18 -0.04
CA LYS A 120 29.58 -37.45 0.42
C LYS A 120 30.53 -37.95 -0.67
N LYS A 121 31.85 -37.82 -0.43
CA LYS A 121 32.86 -38.59 -1.19
C LYS A 121 32.51 -40.08 -1.07
N ARG A 122 32.07 -40.67 -2.16
CA ARG A 122 32.05 -42.15 -2.27
C ARG A 122 33.48 -42.64 -2.13
N ARG A 123 33.76 -43.39 -1.07
CA ARG A 123 34.94 -44.25 -0.99
C ARG A 123 34.71 -45.39 -2.00
N GLN A 124 35.64 -45.53 -2.95
CA GLN A 124 35.75 -46.74 -3.74
C GLN A 124 36.31 -47.85 -2.83
N PRO A 125 35.82 -49.09 -2.91
CA PRO A 125 36.46 -50.23 -2.27
C PRO A 125 37.63 -50.65 -3.15
N ASP A 126 38.84 -50.71 -2.53
CA ASP A 126 39.99 -51.35 -3.11
C ASP A 126 39.72 -52.87 -3.19
N GLY A 127 39.89 -53.43 -4.40
CA GLY A 127 39.92 -54.85 -4.69
C GLY A 127 41.34 -55.22 -5.06
#